data_f20bec7878f644d04a630deff891a528
#
_entry.id   f20bec7878f644d04a630deff891a528
#
_cell.length_a   1.000
_cell.length_b   1.000
_cell.length_c   1.000
_cell.angle_alpha   90.00
_cell.angle_beta   90.00
_cell.angle_gamma   90.00
#
_symmetry.space_group_name_H-M   'P 1'
#
loop_
_entity.id
_entity.type
_entity.pdbx_description
1 polymer ?
#
loop_
_entity_poly.entity_id
_entity_poly.type
_entity_poly.pdbx_seq_one_letter_code
_entity_poly.pdbx_strand_id
1 'polypeptide(L)'
;MEQRISIVTLGVRDLGAARAFYDALGWKIANEGEEAANIVAYDLHAMTLCLYLWDKLAGDAQVPPVGEGFRGVVLAYNVPGKEDVAPVLAEAEAAGGRIVKPAQDAFWGGHSGIFADPEGHLWEVAWNPFAPLGQRGEFQWKGCED
;
A
#
# COMPACT_ATOMS: atom_id res chain seq x y z
N MET A 1 2.73 -25.09 -1.52
CA MET A 1 2.61 -23.67 -1.94
C MET A 1 3.92 -23.00 -1.57
N GLU A 2 4.56 -22.34 -2.52
CA GLU A 2 5.78 -21.59 -2.26
C GLU A 2 5.51 -20.37 -1.37
N GLN A 3 6.52 -19.93 -0.61
CA GLN A 3 6.41 -18.77 0.30
C GLN A 3 6.53 -17.45 -0.48
N ARG A 4 5.48 -17.09 -1.20
CA ARG A 4 5.38 -15.85 -1.99
C ARG A 4 3.94 -15.39 -2.15
N ILE A 5 3.77 -14.07 -2.32
CA ILE A 5 2.52 -13.44 -2.74
C ILE A 5 2.73 -12.89 -4.15
N SER A 6 1.81 -13.16 -5.07
CA SER A 6 1.87 -12.64 -6.44
C SER A 6 1.10 -11.34 -6.59
N ILE A 7 -0.10 -11.26 -6.01
CA ILE A 7 -0.99 -10.11 -6.15
C ILE A 7 -1.65 -9.81 -4.80
N VAL A 8 -1.73 -8.53 -4.45
CA VAL A 8 -2.62 -8.01 -3.42
C VAL A 8 -3.70 -7.20 -4.13
N THR A 9 -4.97 -7.58 -3.95
CA THR A 9 -6.11 -6.85 -4.53
C THR A 9 -6.87 -6.11 -3.45
N LEU A 10 -7.00 -4.81 -3.61
CA LEU A 10 -7.76 -3.92 -2.74
C LEU A 10 -9.15 -3.66 -3.35
N GLY A 11 -10.20 -3.95 -2.61
CA GLY A 11 -11.54 -3.57 -2.98
C GLY A 11 -11.75 -2.06 -2.85
N VAL A 12 -12.25 -1.41 -3.89
CA VAL A 12 -12.50 0.03 -3.93
C VAL A 12 -13.93 0.32 -4.40
N ARG A 13 -14.55 1.36 -3.86
CA ARG A 13 -15.90 1.78 -4.27
C ARG A 13 -15.86 2.71 -5.47
N ASP A 14 -14.86 3.59 -5.50
CA ASP A 14 -14.58 4.50 -6.61
C ASP A 14 -13.21 4.20 -7.21
N LEU A 15 -13.20 3.41 -8.30
CA LEU A 15 -11.96 3.01 -8.97
C LEU A 15 -11.22 4.21 -9.56
N GLY A 16 -11.95 5.24 -10.05
CA GLY A 16 -11.36 6.45 -10.60
C GLY A 16 -10.64 7.27 -9.54
N ALA A 17 -11.28 7.51 -8.39
CA ALA A 17 -10.69 8.24 -7.27
C ALA A 17 -9.51 7.47 -6.67
N ALA A 18 -9.64 6.17 -6.48
CA ALA A 18 -8.55 5.33 -5.98
C ALA A 18 -7.34 5.34 -6.92
N ARG A 19 -7.57 5.18 -8.23
CA ARG A 19 -6.51 5.29 -9.23
C ARG A 19 -5.83 6.65 -9.19
N ALA A 20 -6.59 7.75 -9.16
CA ALA A 20 -6.04 9.11 -9.14
C ALA A 20 -5.07 9.32 -7.95
N PHE A 21 -5.35 8.71 -6.79
CA PHE A 21 -4.46 8.75 -5.64
C PHE A 21 -3.10 8.10 -5.93
N TYR A 22 -3.08 6.85 -6.42
CA TYR A 22 -1.82 6.16 -6.70
C TYR A 22 -1.06 6.79 -7.88
N ASP A 23 -1.78 7.28 -8.91
CA ASP A 23 -1.18 8.04 -10.00
C ASP A 23 -0.51 9.34 -9.49
N ALA A 24 -1.11 10.02 -8.49
CA ALA A 24 -0.55 11.21 -7.86
C ALA A 24 0.71 10.92 -7.03
N LEU A 25 0.87 9.69 -6.51
CA LEU A 25 2.12 9.20 -5.91
C LEU A 25 3.20 8.87 -6.95
N GLY A 26 2.92 9.07 -8.24
CA GLY A 26 3.84 8.76 -9.33
C GLY A 26 3.84 7.31 -9.80
N TRP A 27 2.92 6.50 -9.31
CA TRP A 27 2.81 5.10 -9.74
C TRP A 27 2.29 5.01 -11.17
N LYS A 28 2.71 3.98 -11.91
CA LYS A 28 2.34 3.76 -13.30
C LYS A 28 1.50 2.49 -13.42
N ILE A 29 0.35 2.62 -14.08
CA ILE A 29 -0.50 1.46 -14.35
C ILE A 29 0.22 0.47 -15.26
N ALA A 30 0.03 -0.82 -14.98
CA ALA A 30 0.59 -1.92 -15.75
C ALA A 30 -0.37 -2.47 -16.80
N ASN A 31 -1.70 -2.25 -16.65
CA ASN A 31 -2.73 -2.70 -17.57
C ASN A 31 -3.39 -1.52 -18.30
N GLU A 32 -3.86 -1.76 -19.52
CA GLU A 32 -4.44 -0.74 -20.39
C GLU A 32 -5.78 -1.19 -21.02
N GLY A 33 -6.45 -0.25 -21.69
CA GLY A 33 -7.67 -0.54 -22.46
C GLY A 33 -8.87 -0.93 -21.60
N GLU A 34 -9.70 -1.84 -22.13
CA GLU A 34 -10.94 -2.26 -21.47
C GLU A 34 -10.73 -2.94 -20.12
N GLU A 35 -9.59 -3.59 -19.93
CA GLU A 35 -9.23 -4.21 -18.64
C GLU A 35 -9.13 -3.18 -17.53
N ALA A 36 -8.54 -2.00 -17.80
CA ALA A 36 -8.39 -0.92 -16.82
C ALA A 36 -9.72 -0.27 -16.41
N ALA A 37 -10.81 -0.55 -17.12
CA ALA A 37 -12.14 -0.06 -16.77
C ALA A 37 -12.73 -0.73 -15.52
N ASN A 38 -12.26 -1.92 -15.17
CA ASN A 38 -12.78 -2.68 -14.03
C ASN A 38 -11.73 -2.97 -12.97
N ILE A 39 -10.46 -3.11 -13.36
CA ILE A 39 -9.34 -3.41 -12.48
C ILE A 39 -8.14 -2.57 -12.91
N VAL A 40 -7.47 -1.95 -11.97
CA VAL A 40 -6.21 -1.22 -12.18
C VAL A 40 -5.10 -1.99 -11.51
N ALA A 41 -4.01 -2.24 -12.23
CA ALA A 41 -2.86 -2.96 -11.74
C ALA A 41 -1.61 -2.08 -11.72
N TYR A 42 -0.82 -2.19 -10.65
CA TYR A 42 0.49 -1.55 -10.49
C TYR A 42 1.52 -2.63 -10.23
N ASP A 43 2.48 -2.79 -11.14
CA ASP A 43 3.58 -3.72 -10.93
C ASP A 43 4.57 -3.13 -9.91
N LEU A 44 4.77 -3.85 -8.82
CA LEU A 44 5.75 -3.58 -7.79
C LEU A 44 6.98 -4.46 -8.02
N HIS A 45 8.03 -4.32 -7.20
CA HIS A 45 9.29 -5.04 -7.44
C HIS A 45 9.17 -6.57 -7.47
N ALA A 46 8.26 -7.14 -6.66
CA ALA A 46 8.12 -8.60 -6.55
C ALA A 46 6.67 -9.09 -6.56
N MET A 47 5.71 -8.20 -6.69
CA MET A 47 4.28 -8.51 -6.72
C MET A 47 3.53 -7.41 -7.46
N THR A 48 2.25 -7.60 -7.68
CA THR A 48 1.35 -6.59 -8.25
C THR A 48 0.34 -6.14 -7.20
N LEU A 49 0.10 -4.84 -7.09
CA LEU A 49 -1.06 -4.29 -6.38
C LEU A 49 -2.18 -4.05 -7.39
N CYS A 50 -3.37 -4.57 -7.10
CA CYS A 50 -4.56 -4.31 -7.90
C CYS A 50 -5.61 -3.52 -7.12
N LEU A 51 -6.31 -2.62 -7.81
CA LEU A 51 -7.55 -1.99 -7.35
C LEU A 51 -8.70 -2.59 -8.13
N TYR A 52 -9.71 -3.10 -7.45
CA TYR A 52 -10.85 -3.75 -8.08
C TYR A 52 -12.16 -3.31 -7.41
N LEU A 53 -13.21 -3.15 -8.19
CA LEU A 53 -14.50 -2.72 -7.65
C LEU A 53 -14.94 -3.65 -6.51
N TRP A 54 -15.29 -3.04 -5.37
CA TRP A 54 -15.58 -3.72 -4.11
C TRP A 54 -16.57 -4.88 -4.24
N ASP A 55 -17.73 -4.60 -4.87
CA ASP A 55 -18.78 -5.60 -5.01
C ASP A 55 -18.37 -6.74 -5.96
N LYS A 56 -17.58 -6.43 -7.00
CA LYS A 56 -17.04 -7.43 -7.91
C LYS A 56 -16.03 -8.32 -7.23
N LEU A 57 -15.11 -7.75 -6.46
CA LEU A 57 -14.11 -8.50 -5.69
C LEU A 57 -14.79 -9.44 -4.69
N ALA A 58 -15.78 -8.95 -3.95
CA ALA A 58 -16.54 -9.78 -3.02
C ALA A 58 -17.32 -10.88 -3.73
N GLY A 59 -17.90 -10.57 -4.90
CA GLY A 59 -18.63 -11.55 -5.74
C GLY A 59 -17.69 -12.66 -6.25
N ASP A 60 -16.51 -12.30 -6.73
CA ASP A 60 -15.52 -13.28 -7.18
C ASP A 60 -15.05 -14.18 -6.03
N ALA A 61 -14.91 -13.63 -4.83
CA ALA A 61 -14.58 -14.38 -3.63
C ALA A 61 -15.77 -15.15 -3.02
N GLN A 62 -16.99 -14.94 -3.52
CA GLN A 62 -18.23 -15.53 -3.03
C GLN A 62 -18.50 -15.24 -1.54
N VAL A 63 -18.21 -14.00 -1.12
CA VAL A 63 -18.46 -13.51 0.24
C VAL A 63 -19.35 -12.26 0.21
N PRO A 64 -20.12 -11.98 1.27
CA PRO A 64 -20.89 -10.74 1.36
C PRO A 64 -20.00 -9.48 1.28
N PRO A 65 -20.38 -8.44 0.51
CA PRO A 65 -19.60 -7.21 0.40
C PRO A 65 -19.78 -6.25 1.58
N VAL A 66 -20.13 -6.77 2.75
CA VAL A 66 -20.47 -6.00 3.96
C VAL A 66 -19.34 -6.10 4.98
N GLY A 67 -19.17 -5.06 5.77
CA GLY A 67 -18.19 -4.99 6.86
C GLY A 67 -17.78 -3.55 7.13
N GLU A 68 -17.44 -3.26 8.38
CA GLU A 68 -17.02 -1.96 8.86
C GLU A 68 -15.77 -2.09 9.75
N GLY A 69 -15.08 -0.97 9.94
CA GLY A 69 -13.93 -0.88 10.84
C GLY A 69 -12.64 -1.48 10.26
N PHE A 70 -11.76 -1.89 11.16
CA PHE A 70 -10.47 -2.45 10.81
C PHE A 70 -10.62 -3.87 10.23
N ARG A 71 -10.04 -4.10 9.05
CA ARG A 71 -10.18 -5.34 8.28
C ARG A 71 -9.03 -6.33 8.47
N GLY A 72 -8.16 -6.10 9.46
CA GLY A 72 -7.07 -6.99 9.78
C GLY A 72 -5.87 -6.90 8.82
N VAL A 73 -5.78 -5.86 8.00
CA VAL A 73 -4.69 -5.66 7.04
C VAL A 73 -4.14 -4.24 7.15
N VAL A 74 -2.83 -4.13 7.22
CA VAL A 74 -2.07 -2.89 7.00
C VAL A 74 -0.97 -3.23 6.00
N LEU A 75 -0.89 -2.47 4.92
CA LEU A 75 0.23 -2.55 3.99
C LEU A 75 1.37 -1.69 4.53
N ALA A 76 2.62 -2.09 4.30
CA ALA A 76 3.76 -1.32 4.77
C ALA A 76 4.65 -0.89 3.61
N TYR A 77 5.09 0.36 3.68
CA TYR A 77 6.11 0.96 2.82
C TYR A 77 7.31 1.36 3.70
N ASN A 78 8.38 0.61 3.59
CA ASN A 78 9.59 0.91 4.32
C ASN A 78 10.46 1.91 3.58
N VAL A 79 11.07 2.82 4.34
CA VAL A 79 11.97 3.88 3.84
C VAL A 79 13.39 3.67 4.36
N PRO A 80 14.43 4.15 3.64
CA PRO A 80 15.82 3.91 4.00
C PRO A 80 16.27 4.69 5.25
N GLY A 81 15.69 5.87 5.52
CA GLY A 81 16.05 6.73 6.64
C GLY A 81 14.87 7.11 7.53
N LYS A 82 15.15 7.38 8.81
CA LYS A 82 14.15 7.90 9.76
C LYS A 82 13.52 9.21 9.28
N GLU A 83 14.33 10.07 8.70
CA GLU A 83 13.96 11.37 8.15
C GLU A 83 13.03 11.30 6.95
N ASP A 84 12.95 10.15 6.27
CA ASP A 84 12.12 9.96 5.09
C ASP A 84 10.65 9.65 5.44
N VAL A 85 10.35 9.25 6.67
CA VAL A 85 8.99 8.85 7.08
C VAL A 85 8.00 10.01 6.95
N ALA A 86 8.32 11.16 7.54
CA ALA A 86 7.42 12.31 7.53
C ALA A 86 7.20 12.89 6.12
N PRO A 87 8.23 13.05 5.26
CA PRO A 87 8.04 13.46 3.86
C PRO A 87 7.11 12.53 3.07
N VAL A 88 7.26 11.21 3.20
CA VAL A 88 6.39 10.25 2.48
C VAL A 88 4.95 10.31 2.96
N LEU A 89 4.72 10.51 4.28
CA LEU A 89 3.37 10.75 4.80
C LEU A 89 2.76 12.04 4.24
N ALA A 90 3.55 13.12 4.15
CA ALA A 90 3.09 14.38 3.57
C ALA A 90 2.79 14.25 2.06
N GLU A 91 3.57 13.46 1.33
CA GLU A 91 3.29 13.13 -0.07
C GLU A 91 1.95 12.39 -0.23
N ALA A 92 1.71 11.39 0.62
CA ALA A 92 0.45 10.65 0.63
C ALA A 92 -0.76 11.56 0.96
N GLU A 93 -0.61 12.48 1.92
CA GLU A 93 -1.65 13.46 2.25
C GLU A 93 -1.92 14.41 1.10
N ALA A 94 -0.88 14.93 0.44
CA ALA A 94 -1.01 15.79 -0.74
C ALA A 94 -1.66 15.08 -1.93
N ALA A 95 -1.47 13.76 -2.05
CA ALA A 95 -2.11 12.93 -3.07
C ALA A 95 -3.59 12.62 -2.79
N GLY A 96 -4.11 12.99 -1.62
CA GLY A 96 -5.51 12.79 -1.24
C GLY A 96 -5.73 11.73 -0.16
N GLY A 97 -4.66 11.20 0.43
CA GLY A 97 -4.73 10.32 1.59
C GLY A 97 -5.03 11.11 2.88
N ARG A 98 -5.30 10.38 3.94
CA ARG A 98 -5.57 10.95 5.27
C ARG A 98 -4.57 10.40 6.28
N ILE A 99 -3.89 11.28 7.01
CA ILE A 99 -3.00 10.85 8.10
C ILE A 99 -3.86 10.26 9.24
N VAL A 100 -3.60 9.00 9.55
CA VAL A 100 -4.24 8.26 10.65
C VAL A 100 -3.38 8.34 11.90
N LYS A 101 -2.07 8.21 11.74
CA LYS A 101 -1.07 8.30 12.79
C LYS A 101 0.13 9.10 12.26
N PRO A 102 0.46 10.25 12.85
CA PRO A 102 1.63 11.01 12.43
C PRO A 102 2.93 10.22 12.70
N ALA A 103 4.01 10.64 12.01
CA ALA A 103 5.32 10.04 12.20
C ALA A 103 5.78 10.19 13.67
N GLN A 104 6.17 9.10 14.29
CA GLN A 104 6.64 9.05 15.67
C GLN A 104 7.57 7.86 15.91
N ASP A 105 8.36 7.94 16.98
CA ASP A 105 9.19 6.84 17.41
C ASP A 105 8.32 5.67 17.90
N ALA A 106 8.70 4.47 17.48
CA ALA A 106 8.04 3.24 17.86
C ALA A 106 8.76 2.57 19.03
N PHE A 107 8.02 1.86 19.89
CA PHE A 107 8.56 1.20 21.07
C PHE A 107 9.66 0.16 20.75
N TRP A 108 9.64 -0.39 19.55
CA TRP A 108 10.62 -1.38 19.07
C TRP A 108 11.91 -0.75 18.50
N GLY A 109 12.05 0.57 18.55
CA GLY A 109 13.26 1.31 18.14
C GLY A 109 13.24 1.89 16.73
N GLY A 110 12.18 1.67 15.96
CA GLY A 110 11.97 2.28 14.64
C GLY A 110 11.23 3.62 14.71
N HIS A 111 10.82 4.10 13.54
CA HIS A 111 10.03 5.31 13.39
C HIS A 111 8.96 5.07 12.33
N SER A 112 7.71 5.37 12.62
CA SER A 112 6.63 5.10 11.67
C SER A 112 5.44 6.03 11.83
N GLY A 113 4.64 6.10 10.77
CA GLY A 113 3.32 6.71 10.77
C GLY A 113 2.38 5.92 9.87
N ILE A 114 1.10 6.25 9.88
CA ILE A 114 0.08 5.56 9.11
C ILE A 114 -0.80 6.58 8.38
N PHE A 115 -1.02 6.34 7.10
CA PHE A 115 -2.08 7.01 6.35
C PHE A 115 -3.13 6.01 5.86
N ALA A 116 -4.31 6.50 5.57
CA ALA A 116 -5.34 5.79 4.83
C ALA A 116 -5.39 6.35 3.41
N ASP A 117 -5.52 5.48 2.41
CA ASP A 117 -5.85 5.90 1.06
C ASP A 117 -7.31 6.41 0.99
N PRO A 118 -7.80 6.97 -0.13
CA PRO A 118 -9.16 7.49 -0.23
C PRO A 118 -10.26 6.46 0.07
N GLU A 119 -9.98 5.18 -0.08
CA GLU A 119 -10.90 4.07 0.20
C GLU A 119 -10.77 3.51 1.63
N GLY A 120 -9.86 4.08 2.44
CA GLY A 120 -9.65 3.69 3.82
C GLY A 120 -8.67 2.54 4.02
N HIS A 121 -7.97 2.11 2.99
CA HIS A 121 -6.91 1.11 3.14
C HIS A 121 -5.72 1.72 3.86
N LEU A 122 -5.25 1.02 4.90
CA LEU A 122 -4.20 1.52 5.78
C LEU A 122 -2.81 1.18 5.21
N TRP A 123 -1.94 2.18 5.22
CA TRP A 123 -0.55 2.08 4.86
C TRP A 123 0.33 2.58 6.00
N GLU A 124 1.24 1.74 6.47
CA GLU A 124 2.31 2.15 7.36
C GLU A 124 3.51 2.61 6.53
N VAL A 125 4.04 3.79 6.84
CA VAL A 125 5.35 4.24 6.38
C VAL A 125 6.31 4.07 7.54
N ALA A 126 7.35 3.25 7.37
CA ALA A 126 8.23 2.87 8.47
C ALA A 126 9.72 2.88 8.10
N TRP A 127 10.53 3.36 9.02
CA TRP A 127 11.96 3.10 9.05
C TRP A 127 12.28 2.08 10.14
N ASN A 128 13.02 1.03 9.76
CA ASN A 128 13.46 -0.03 10.66
C ASN A 128 14.99 -0.10 10.69
N PRO A 129 15.64 0.32 11.82
CA PRO A 129 17.12 0.29 11.91
C PRO A 129 17.71 -1.11 11.91
N PHE A 130 16.89 -2.14 12.17
CA PHE A 130 17.33 -3.54 12.26
C PHE A 130 17.14 -4.32 10.96
N ALA A 131 16.49 -3.71 9.96
CA ALA A 131 16.23 -4.33 8.68
C ALA A 131 16.45 -3.30 7.55
N PRO A 132 17.73 -3.00 7.21
CA PRO A 132 18.04 -2.12 6.11
C PRO A 132 17.48 -2.67 4.79
N LEU A 133 17.02 -1.77 3.95
CA LEU A 133 16.49 -2.11 2.63
C LEU A 133 17.62 -2.52 1.69
N GLY A 134 17.30 -3.39 0.73
CA GLY A 134 18.17 -3.70 -0.38
C GLY A 134 18.31 -2.53 -1.37
N GLN A 135 19.20 -2.67 -2.36
CA GLN A 135 19.56 -1.60 -3.31
C GLN A 135 18.39 -1.06 -4.14
N ARG A 136 17.31 -1.86 -4.32
CA ARG A 136 16.11 -1.46 -5.05
C ARG A 136 14.91 -1.23 -4.13
N GLY A 137 15.13 -1.14 -2.80
CA GLY A 137 14.09 -0.97 -1.81
C GLY A 137 13.44 -2.27 -1.34
N GLU A 138 14.04 -3.42 -1.61
CA GLU A 138 13.56 -4.71 -1.12
C GLU A 138 13.61 -4.76 0.40
N PHE A 139 12.56 -5.32 1.01
CA PHE A 139 12.49 -5.53 2.45
C PHE A 139 12.66 -7.02 2.79
N GLN A 140 13.55 -7.31 3.73
CA GLN A 140 13.63 -8.60 4.41
C GLN A 140 13.69 -8.37 5.92
N TRP A 141 13.06 -9.24 6.70
CA TRP A 141 12.89 -9.06 8.15
C TRP A 141 14.21 -8.90 8.93
N LYS A 142 15.28 -9.47 8.44
CA LYS A 142 16.63 -9.36 9.03
C LYS A 142 17.56 -8.42 8.27
N GLY A 143 17.04 -7.63 7.36
CA GLY A 143 17.79 -6.85 6.38
C GLY A 143 18.16 -7.66 5.14
N CYS A 144 18.43 -6.96 4.04
CA CYS A 144 18.93 -7.58 2.83
C CYS A 144 20.45 -7.76 2.95
N GLU A 145 20.94 -8.92 2.58
CA GLU A 145 22.39 -9.13 2.39
C GLU A 145 22.77 -8.52 1.03
N ASP A 146 23.89 -7.78 1.00
CA ASP A 146 24.44 -7.16 -0.21
C ASP A 146 25.00 -8.21 -1.19
#